data_b0dc75cea83712e47843faf2d09fce37
#
_entry.id   b0dc75cea83712e47843faf2d09fce37
#
_cell.length_a   1.000
_cell.length_b   1.000
_cell.length_c   1.000
_cell.angle_alpha   90.00
_cell.angle_beta   90.00
_cell.angle_gamma   90.00
#
_symmetry.space_group_name_H-M   'P 1'
#
loop_
_entity.id
_entity.type
_entity.pdbx_description
1 polymer ?
#
loop_
_entity_poly.entity_id
_entity_poly.type
_entity_poly.pdbx_seq_one_letter_code
_entity_poly.pdbx_strand_id
1 'polypeptide(L)' 'MKIELSAHTDCRGKDAYNMDLSSKRAKSAVDYLIKQGIAKDRLISKGYGETKPVETCECTKCSDEQHQRNRRTEFKVLSK' A
#
# COMPACT_ATOMS: atom_id res chain seq x y z
N MET A 1 -16.69 12.33 -2.04
CA MET A 1 -15.24 12.10 -2.13
C MET A 1 -14.95 10.61 -2.12
N LYS A 2 -14.14 10.15 -3.04
CA LYS A 2 -13.66 8.76 -3.05
C LYS A 2 -12.16 8.75 -2.78
N ILE A 3 -11.73 7.81 -1.95
CA ILE A 3 -10.34 7.70 -1.50
C ILE A 3 -9.86 6.28 -1.75
N GLU A 4 -8.69 6.15 -2.39
CA GLU A 4 -7.99 4.88 -2.52
C GLU A 4 -6.94 4.79 -1.42
N LEU A 5 -6.95 3.68 -0.68
CA LEU A 5 -5.86 3.33 0.21
C LEU A 5 -4.95 2.36 -0.54
N SER A 6 -3.74 2.82 -0.82
CA SER A 6 -2.75 2.06 -1.58
C SER A 6 -1.68 1.55 -0.64
N ALA A 7 -1.49 0.25 -0.57
CA ALA A 7 -0.42 -0.34 0.22
C ALA A 7 0.71 -0.82 -0.68
N HIS A 8 1.93 -0.67 -0.20
CA HIS A 8 3.14 -0.98 -0.94
C HIS A 8 4.08 -1.80 -0.06
N THR A 9 4.91 -2.61 -0.71
CA THR A 9 5.96 -3.38 -0.06
C THR A 9 7.32 -2.95 -0.58
N ASP A 10 8.39 -3.40 0.08
CA ASP A 10 9.72 -3.32 -0.50
C ASP A 10 9.90 -4.45 -1.53
N CYS A 11 11.07 -4.50 -2.17
CA CYS A 11 11.35 -5.46 -3.23
C CYS A 11 11.84 -6.83 -2.73
N ARG A 12 11.92 -7.04 -1.42
CA ARG A 12 12.39 -8.30 -0.86
C ARG A 12 11.25 -9.34 -0.86
N GLY A 13 11.61 -10.57 -1.22
CA GLY A 13 10.65 -11.66 -1.31
C GLY A 13 10.04 -11.80 -2.71
N LYS A 14 9.08 -12.68 -2.84
CA LYS A 14 8.44 -12.97 -4.13
C LYS A 14 7.37 -11.94 -4.46
N ASP A 15 7.27 -11.54 -5.74
CA ASP A 15 6.30 -10.56 -6.22
C ASP A 15 4.87 -10.94 -5.85
N ALA A 16 4.50 -12.20 -6.07
CA ALA A 16 3.14 -12.67 -5.76
C ALA A 16 2.82 -12.56 -4.27
N TYR A 17 3.78 -12.86 -3.40
CA TYR A 17 3.63 -12.73 -1.95
C TYR A 17 3.47 -11.25 -1.57
N ASN A 18 4.30 -10.37 -2.13
CA ASN A 18 4.25 -8.94 -1.84
C ASN A 18 2.94 -8.32 -2.32
N MET A 19 2.45 -8.74 -3.48
CA MET A 19 1.17 -8.28 -4.00
C MET A 19 0.02 -8.69 -3.08
N ASP A 20 -0.01 -9.93 -2.64
CA ASP A 20 -1.04 -10.43 -1.71
C ASP A 20 -0.96 -9.72 -0.36
N LEU A 21 0.25 -9.56 0.18
CA LEU A 21 0.47 -8.89 1.46
C LEU A 21 -0.01 -7.44 1.42
N SER A 22 0.34 -6.71 0.35
CA SER A 22 -0.08 -5.31 0.20
C SER A 22 -1.59 -5.19 0.04
N SER A 23 -2.22 -6.10 -0.70
CA SER A 23 -3.67 -6.13 -0.86
C SER A 23 -4.37 -6.33 0.49
N LYS A 24 -3.87 -7.25 1.31
CA LYS A 24 -4.41 -7.50 2.65
C LYS A 24 -4.22 -6.30 3.58
N ARG A 25 -3.08 -5.64 3.50
CA ARG A 25 -2.81 -4.43 4.30
C ARG A 25 -3.74 -3.29 3.91
N ALA A 26 -3.93 -3.07 2.62
CA ALA A 26 -4.85 -2.04 2.14
C ALA A 26 -6.28 -2.31 2.59
N LYS A 27 -6.71 -3.55 2.50
CA LYS A 27 -8.05 -3.96 2.96
C LYS A 27 -8.22 -3.74 4.46
N SER A 28 -7.22 -4.10 5.26
CA SER A 28 -7.26 -3.90 6.71
C SER A 28 -7.38 -2.41 7.05
N ALA A 29 -6.68 -1.54 6.33
CA ALA A 29 -6.77 -0.10 6.53
C ALA A 29 -8.17 0.42 6.19
N VAL A 30 -8.76 -0.06 5.10
CA VAL A 30 -10.14 0.30 4.74
C VAL A 30 -11.12 -0.18 5.80
N ASP A 31 -11.00 -1.41 6.26
CA ASP A 31 -11.89 -1.97 7.30
C ASP A 31 -11.80 -1.15 8.59
N TYR A 32 -10.60 -0.72 8.96
CA TYR A 32 -10.41 0.15 10.12
C TYR A 32 -11.17 1.48 9.97
N LEU A 33 -11.05 2.12 8.81
CA LEU A 33 -11.72 3.39 8.56
C LEU A 33 -13.24 3.25 8.53
N ILE A 34 -13.75 2.13 8.02
CA ILE A 34 -15.18 1.84 8.07
C ILE A 34 -15.66 1.75 9.52
N LYS A 35 -14.89 1.11 10.40
CA LYS A 35 -15.21 1.05 11.83
C LYS A 35 -15.20 2.42 12.49
N GLN A 36 -14.41 3.37 11.96
CA GLN A 36 -14.36 4.74 12.47
C GLN A 36 -15.48 5.63 11.90
N GLY A 37 -16.38 5.08 11.10
CA GLY A 37 -17.55 5.80 10.62
C GLY A 37 -17.48 6.32 9.19
N ILE A 38 -16.43 5.98 8.44
CA ILE A 38 -16.33 6.38 7.04
C ILE A 38 -17.16 5.42 6.18
N ALA A 39 -17.97 5.94 5.28
CA ALA A 39 -18.84 5.14 4.43
C ALA A 39 -18.01 4.21 3.50
N LYS A 40 -18.40 2.93 3.47
CA LYS A 40 -17.71 1.90 2.70
C LYS A 40 -17.62 2.24 1.20
N ASP A 41 -18.65 2.84 0.64
CA ASP A 41 -18.72 3.18 -0.78
C ASP A 41 -17.77 4.32 -1.18
N ARG A 42 -17.14 4.98 -0.20
CA ARG A 42 -16.14 6.03 -0.44
C ARG A 42 -14.71 5.52 -0.38
N LEU A 43 -14.50 4.26 -0.04
CA LEU A 43 -13.18 3.69 0.18
C LEU A 43 -12.90 2.58 -0.82
N ILE A 44 -11.71 2.62 -1.40
CA ILE A 44 -11.20 1.58 -2.30
C ILE A 44 -9.85 1.13 -1.74
N SER A 45 -9.66 -0.19 -1.65
CA SER A 45 -8.37 -0.75 -1.25
C SER A 45 -7.62 -1.25 -2.47
N LYS A 46 -6.31 -1.00 -2.53
CA LYS A 46 -5.48 -1.49 -3.62
C LYS A 46 -4.08 -1.80 -3.13
N GLY A 47 -3.60 -3.00 -3.46
CA GLY A 47 -2.23 -3.41 -3.20
C GLY A 47 -1.41 -3.32 -4.46
N TYR A 48 -0.25 -2.68 -4.39
CA TYR A 48 0.67 -2.55 -5.52
C TYR A 48 1.91 -3.43 -5.36
N GLY A 49 2.08 -4.11 -4.21
CA GLY A 49 3.29 -4.89 -3.96
C GLY A 49 4.52 -4.00 -4.07
N GLU A 50 5.53 -4.47 -4.80
CA GLU A 50 6.77 -3.73 -5.02
C GLU A 50 6.79 -2.92 -6.32
N THR A 51 5.67 -2.84 -7.04
CA THR A 51 5.64 -2.26 -8.40
C THR A 51 5.79 -0.74 -8.45
N LYS A 52 5.59 -0.04 -7.33
CA LYS A 52 5.66 1.43 -7.27
C LYS A 52 6.53 1.91 -6.11
N PRO A 53 7.85 1.64 -6.15
CA PRO A 53 8.74 2.08 -5.09
C PRO A 53 8.94 3.59 -5.10
N VAL A 54 9.09 4.20 -3.92
CA VAL A 54 9.56 5.59 -3.80
C VAL A 54 11.07 5.66 -3.81
N GLU A 55 11.73 4.59 -3.38
CA GLU A 55 13.20 4.45 -3.46
C GLU A 55 13.52 3.51 -4.60
N THR A 56 14.26 3.98 -5.59
CA THR A 56 14.54 3.24 -6.83
C THR A 56 15.90 2.56 -6.85
N CYS A 57 16.47 2.26 -5.70
CA CYS A 57 17.74 1.54 -5.59
C CYS A 57 17.58 0.07 -6.04
N GLU A 58 18.70 -0.56 -6.43
CA GLU A 58 18.69 -2.00 -6.64
C GLU A 58 18.38 -2.71 -5.32
N CYS A 59 17.52 -3.71 -5.39
CA CYS A 59 16.98 -4.38 -4.18
C CYS A 59 18.07 -4.85 -3.22
N THR A 60 19.13 -5.45 -3.76
CA THR A 60 20.26 -5.95 -2.96
C THR A 60 21.13 -4.84 -2.39
N LYS A 61 21.00 -3.62 -2.90
CA LYS A 61 21.80 -2.45 -2.50
C LYS A 61 21.02 -1.44 -1.70
N CYS A 62 19.70 -1.61 -1.58
CA CYS A 62 18.88 -0.74 -0.76
C CYS A 62 19.26 -0.89 0.72
N SER A 63 19.35 0.24 1.43
CA SER A 63 19.50 0.22 2.88
C SER A 63 18.19 -0.20 3.55
N ASP A 64 18.25 -0.56 4.83
CA ASP A 64 17.03 -0.88 5.59
C ASP A 64 16.07 0.31 5.62
N GLU A 65 16.57 1.53 5.69
CA GLU A 65 15.74 2.74 5.65
C GLU A 65 15.02 2.88 4.32
N GLN A 66 15.70 2.59 3.21
CA GLN A 66 15.09 2.66 1.87
C GLN A 66 14.00 1.60 1.73
N HIS A 67 14.25 0.38 2.20
CA HIS A 67 13.22 -0.67 2.22
C HIS A 67 12.02 -0.25 3.07
N GLN A 68 12.26 0.37 4.20
CA GLN A 68 11.20 0.84 5.09
C GLN A 68 10.34 1.92 4.43
N ARG A 69 10.93 2.84 3.69
CA ARG A 69 10.18 3.86 2.95
C ARG A 69 9.29 3.25 1.86
N ASN A 70 9.72 2.14 1.27
CA ASN A 70 8.92 1.44 0.27
C ASN A 70 7.74 0.67 0.89
N ARG A 71 7.85 0.24 2.15
CA ARG A 71 6.76 -0.40 2.89
C ARG A 71 5.84 0.67 3.47
N ARG A 72 4.88 1.11 2.68
CA ARG A 72 4.03 2.23 3.07
C ARG A 72 2.58 2.05 2.64
N THR A 73 1.70 2.82 3.26
CA THR A 73 0.30 2.96 2.84
C THR A 73 0.07 4.43 2.49
N GLU A 74 -0.53 4.69 1.35
CA GLU A 74 -0.81 6.04 0.86
C GLU A 74 -2.31 6.26 0.72
N PHE A 75 -2.74 7.50 0.89
CA PHE A 75 -4.10 7.95 0.60
C PHE A 75 -4.10 8.69 -0.73
N LYS A 76 -5.00 8.31 -1.62
CA LYS A 76 -5.15 8.98 -2.89
C LYS A 76 -6.60 9.41 -3.07
N VAL A 77 -6.83 10.70 -3.24
CA VAL A 77 -8.17 11.22 -3.52
C VAL A 77 -8.46 11.01 -5.00
N LEU A 78 -9.49 10.21 -5.30
CA LEU A 78 -9.88 9.87 -6.66
C LEU A 78 -10.91 10.85 -7.22
N SER A 79 -11.82 11.34 -6.37
CA SER A 79 -12.82 12.32 -6.76
C SER A 79 -13.27 13.09 -5.53
N LYS A 80 -13.70 14.30 -5.75
CA LYS A 80 -14.21 15.16 -4.67
C LYS A 80 -15.71 15.20 -4.62
#